data_51e5ac9c83dbb0efcd35720a5bf8f630
#
_entry.id   51e5ac9c83dbb0efcd35720a5bf8f630
#
_cell.length_a   1.000
_cell.length_b   1.000
_cell.length_c   1.000
_cell.angle_alpha   90.00
_cell.angle_beta   90.00
_cell.angle_gamma   90.00
#
_symmetry.space_group_name_H-M   'P 1'
#
loop_
_entity.id
_entity.type
_entity.pdbx_description
1 polymer ?
#
loop_
_entity_poly.entity_id
_entity_poly.type
_entity_poly.pdbx_seq_one_letter_code
_entity_poly.pdbx_strand_id
1 'polypeptide(L)'
;MKKFHSNGKLLITGEYLVLDGALSLAVPCVYGQSLNFSNHNHPTLNWRSYDSNGSLWFESDFKYDSLDILNTSDSDTVNWIQKILKIASKISNKKIRGSISCYLDFPNNWGLGSSSTLLNNISQLFEIDPYELHFSTTNGSGYDIACASNNTPITYQLINKKPHSEMINWIPNFKDDIIFVFLNKKQKSNLEIKRFQRLKKDIEVVNKISTITEKIIKSKTLENFENLINQHEEIMENHIGIETIKKKYFSDFKGSIKSLGAWGGDFVMATRNDKNYFFEKGYNTIFSFKELIKTSPLKIAS
;
A
#
# COMPACT_ATOMS: atom_id res chain seq x y z
N MET A 1 17.93 -11.42 -18.49
CA MET A 1 16.64 -10.88 -18.02
C MET A 1 16.76 -10.65 -16.52
N LYS A 2 16.50 -9.41 -16.04
CA LYS A 2 16.42 -9.08 -14.61
C LYS A 2 14.95 -9.18 -14.18
N LYS A 3 14.72 -9.69 -12.95
CA LYS A 3 13.37 -9.80 -12.36
C LYS A 3 13.35 -9.15 -11.00
N PHE A 4 12.34 -8.34 -10.75
CA PHE A 4 12.10 -7.66 -9.47
C PHE A 4 10.68 -7.96 -9.01
N HIS A 5 10.47 -7.96 -7.70
CA HIS A 5 9.15 -8.11 -7.12
C HIS A 5 9.00 -7.20 -5.92
N SER A 6 7.83 -6.63 -5.76
CA SER A 6 7.46 -5.77 -4.63
C SER A 6 6.10 -6.15 -4.08
N ASN A 7 6.00 -6.19 -2.75
CA ASN A 7 4.77 -6.58 -2.08
C ASN A 7 3.75 -5.43 -2.04
N GLY A 8 2.48 -5.77 -2.14
CA GLY A 8 1.39 -4.86 -1.80
C GLY A 8 1.41 -4.50 -0.30
N LYS A 9 0.50 -3.63 0.12
CA LYS A 9 0.49 -3.08 1.47
C LYS A 9 -0.92 -2.92 2.04
N LEU A 10 -1.02 -3.00 3.36
CA LEU A 10 -2.13 -2.45 4.13
C LEU A 10 -1.58 -1.64 5.31
N LEU A 11 -2.25 -0.54 5.62
CA LEU A 11 -2.00 0.23 6.83
C LEU A 11 -3.05 -0.17 7.87
N ILE A 12 -2.59 -0.77 8.96
CA ILE A 12 -3.48 -1.28 10.01
C ILE A 12 -3.84 -0.19 11.02
N THR A 13 -2.88 0.71 11.34
CA THR A 13 -3.10 1.84 12.23
C THR A 13 -2.39 3.08 11.73
N GLY A 14 -2.83 4.26 12.14
CA GLY A 14 -2.16 5.52 11.83
C GLY A 14 -2.54 6.12 10.48
N GLU A 15 -3.69 5.74 9.91
CA GLU A 15 -4.20 6.30 8.65
C GLU A 15 -4.16 7.83 8.69
N TYR A 16 -3.70 8.46 7.62
CA TYR A 16 -3.46 9.90 7.51
C TYR A 16 -2.44 10.45 8.50
N LEU A 17 -2.56 10.13 9.81
CA LEU A 17 -1.69 10.67 10.87
C LEU A 17 -0.23 10.21 10.74
N VAL A 18 0.04 9.15 9.98
CA VAL A 18 1.40 8.76 9.56
C VAL A 18 2.12 9.89 8.84
N LEU A 19 1.40 10.77 8.12
CA LEU A 19 1.94 11.98 7.49
C LEU A 19 2.42 13.01 8.52
N ASP A 20 1.78 13.02 9.68
CA ASP A 20 2.10 13.91 10.80
C ASP A 20 3.08 13.29 11.81
N GLY A 21 3.55 12.07 11.53
CA GLY A 21 4.54 11.37 12.33
C GLY A 21 3.96 10.44 13.41
N ALA A 22 2.70 10.01 13.29
CA ALA A 22 2.18 8.94 14.15
C ALA A 22 2.91 7.62 13.89
N LEU A 23 3.23 6.90 14.97
CA LEU A 23 3.66 5.50 14.86
C LEU A 23 2.52 4.69 14.27
N SER A 24 2.82 3.95 13.20
CA SER A 24 1.85 3.20 12.43
C SER A 24 2.26 1.74 12.32
N LEU A 25 1.28 0.85 12.30
CA LEU A 25 1.45 -0.56 11.96
C LEU A 25 1.06 -0.75 10.50
N ALA A 26 2.02 -1.19 9.69
CA ALA A 26 1.80 -1.50 8.29
C ALA A 26 2.21 -2.95 7.99
N VAL A 27 1.54 -3.56 7.02
CA VAL A 27 1.78 -4.97 6.68
C VAL A 27 1.94 -5.14 5.18
N PRO A 28 2.98 -5.86 4.73
CA PRO A 28 3.10 -6.28 3.35
C PRO A 28 2.05 -7.35 3.05
N CYS A 29 1.52 -7.33 1.84
CA CYS A 29 0.56 -8.32 1.37
C CYS A 29 1.25 -9.49 0.66
N VAL A 30 0.58 -10.64 0.59
CA VAL A 30 0.99 -11.80 -0.22
C VAL A 30 0.96 -11.42 -1.71
N TYR A 31 -0.01 -10.59 -2.09
CA TYR A 31 -0.12 -10.03 -3.44
C TYR A 31 0.87 -8.89 -3.66
N GLY A 32 1.37 -8.77 -4.88
CA GLY A 32 2.36 -7.76 -5.21
C GLY A 32 2.40 -7.43 -6.70
N GLN A 33 3.53 -6.96 -7.14
CA GLN A 33 3.80 -6.63 -8.54
C GLN A 33 5.20 -7.06 -8.92
N SER A 34 5.32 -7.73 -10.04
CA SER A 34 6.61 -8.10 -10.63
C SER A 34 6.97 -7.17 -11.79
N LEU A 35 8.27 -6.92 -11.97
CA LEU A 35 8.82 -6.22 -13.12
C LEU A 35 9.94 -7.06 -13.72
N ASN A 36 9.81 -7.39 -14.99
CA ASN A 36 10.82 -8.07 -15.78
C ASN A 36 11.47 -7.07 -16.73
N PHE A 37 12.79 -7.05 -16.80
CA PHE A 37 13.56 -6.23 -17.72
C PHE A 37 14.48 -7.08 -18.59
N SER A 38 14.42 -6.87 -19.89
CA SER A 38 15.32 -7.48 -20.87
C SER A 38 15.97 -6.39 -21.73
N ASN A 39 17.28 -6.35 -21.73
CA ASN A 39 18.04 -5.41 -22.55
C ASN A 39 17.99 -5.83 -24.03
N HIS A 40 17.97 -4.86 -24.94
CA HIS A 40 18.14 -5.05 -26.40
C HIS A 40 18.88 -3.86 -27.03
N ASN A 41 19.29 -3.99 -28.28
CA ASN A 41 20.11 -2.96 -28.97
C ASN A 41 19.28 -1.90 -29.72
N HIS A 42 17.97 -2.02 -29.82
CA HIS A 42 17.13 -0.99 -30.44
C HIS A 42 17.14 0.29 -29.58
N PRO A 43 17.05 1.49 -30.18
CA PRO A 43 17.10 2.77 -29.47
C PRO A 43 15.74 3.12 -28.80
N THR A 44 15.08 2.14 -28.22
CA THR A 44 13.77 2.25 -27.57
C THR A 44 13.75 1.63 -26.18
N LEU A 45 12.84 2.07 -25.34
CA LEU A 45 12.39 1.40 -24.14
C LEU A 45 10.91 1.04 -24.35
N ASN A 46 10.62 -0.26 -24.44
CA ASN A 46 9.27 -0.76 -24.63
C ASN A 46 8.66 -1.09 -23.28
N TRP A 47 7.45 -0.65 -23.01
CA TRP A 47 6.73 -0.87 -21.75
C TRP A 47 5.43 -1.63 -21.98
N ARG A 48 5.20 -2.68 -21.19
CA ARG A 48 3.94 -3.47 -21.19
C ARG A 48 3.52 -3.73 -19.76
N SER A 49 2.24 -3.49 -19.43
CA SER A 49 1.66 -3.76 -18.11
C SER A 49 0.48 -4.73 -18.24
N TYR A 50 0.53 -5.77 -17.44
CA TYR A 50 -0.48 -6.84 -17.41
C TYR A 50 -1.22 -6.80 -16.09
N ASP A 51 -2.53 -7.01 -16.13
CA ASP A 51 -3.38 -7.10 -14.96
C ASP A 51 -3.30 -8.50 -14.29
N SER A 52 -4.07 -8.68 -13.22
CA SER A 52 -4.10 -9.94 -12.45
C SER A 52 -4.64 -11.14 -13.22
N ASN A 53 -5.26 -10.93 -14.39
CA ASN A 53 -5.73 -11.98 -15.29
C ASN A 53 -4.73 -12.27 -16.43
N GLY A 54 -3.61 -11.55 -16.44
CA GLY A 54 -2.61 -11.62 -17.50
C GLY A 54 -2.97 -10.85 -18.77
N SER A 55 -4.01 -10.01 -18.75
CA SER A 55 -4.42 -9.18 -19.88
C SER A 55 -3.57 -7.93 -19.96
N LEU A 56 -3.11 -7.57 -21.18
CA LEU A 56 -2.41 -6.33 -21.42
C LEU A 56 -3.39 -5.16 -21.25
N TRP A 57 -3.17 -4.31 -20.24
CA TRP A 57 -4.02 -3.15 -19.97
C TRP A 57 -3.37 -1.81 -20.31
N PHE A 58 -2.03 -1.78 -20.40
CA PHE A 58 -1.30 -0.57 -20.76
C PHE A 58 -0.02 -0.92 -21.52
N GLU A 59 0.28 -0.15 -22.57
CA GLU A 59 1.52 -0.24 -23.30
C GLU A 59 1.99 1.14 -23.77
N SER A 60 3.30 1.29 -23.87
CA SER A 60 3.94 2.47 -24.42
C SER A 60 5.35 2.16 -24.87
N ASP A 61 5.87 2.93 -25.84
CA ASP A 61 7.26 2.91 -26.25
C ASP A 61 7.86 4.31 -26.11
N PHE A 62 9.12 4.37 -25.66
CA PHE A 62 9.86 5.60 -25.42
C PHE A 62 11.16 5.59 -26.22
N LYS A 63 11.63 6.78 -26.62
CA LYS A 63 13.01 6.95 -27.10
C LYS A 63 13.99 6.65 -25.96
N TYR A 64 15.05 5.91 -26.27
CA TYR A 64 16.06 5.52 -25.29
C TYR A 64 16.76 6.70 -24.60
N ASP A 65 17.12 7.74 -25.36
CA ASP A 65 17.97 8.84 -24.90
C ASP A 65 17.23 9.94 -24.15
N SER A 66 16.01 10.26 -24.60
CA SER A 66 15.20 11.38 -24.07
C SER A 66 13.98 10.94 -23.26
N LEU A 67 13.61 9.65 -23.35
CA LEU A 67 12.36 9.12 -22.82
C LEU A 67 11.12 9.82 -23.39
N ASP A 68 11.22 10.41 -24.61
CA ASP A 68 10.06 10.94 -25.30
C ASP A 68 9.12 9.80 -25.71
N ILE A 69 7.83 10.03 -25.56
CA ILE A 69 6.79 9.06 -25.89
C ILE A 69 6.71 8.91 -27.39
N LEU A 70 6.85 7.67 -27.89
CA LEU A 70 6.69 7.33 -29.31
C LEU A 70 5.27 6.88 -29.61
N ASN A 71 4.70 6.06 -28.73
CA ASN A 71 3.29 5.63 -28.76
C ASN A 71 2.79 5.33 -27.37
N THR A 72 1.49 5.25 -27.17
CA THR A 72 0.87 4.87 -25.91
C THR A 72 -0.59 4.46 -26.10
N SER A 73 -1.06 3.54 -25.25
CA SER A 73 -2.48 3.17 -25.14
C SER A 73 -3.28 4.08 -24.21
N ASP A 74 -2.61 4.84 -23.29
CA ASP A 74 -3.27 5.74 -22.32
C ASP A 74 -2.36 6.92 -21.95
N SER A 75 -2.87 8.15 -22.14
CA SER A 75 -2.11 9.39 -21.98
C SER A 75 -1.79 9.73 -20.52
N ASP A 76 -2.67 9.43 -19.58
CA ASP A 76 -2.47 9.77 -18.17
C ASP A 76 -1.44 8.83 -17.55
N THR A 77 -1.56 7.54 -17.84
CA THR A 77 -0.63 6.50 -17.37
C THR A 77 0.77 6.73 -17.93
N VAL A 78 0.92 7.02 -19.24
CA VAL A 78 2.24 7.23 -19.84
C VAL A 78 2.95 8.44 -19.27
N ASN A 79 2.24 9.55 -19.04
CA ASN A 79 2.83 10.75 -18.46
C ASN A 79 3.40 10.48 -17.05
N TRP A 80 2.68 9.70 -16.24
CA TRP A 80 3.15 9.32 -14.92
C TRP A 80 4.37 8.39 -14.99
N ILE A 81 4.37 7.36 -15.87
CA ILE A 81 5.50 6.46 -16.08
C ILE A 81 6.71 7.22 -16.60
N GLN A 82 6.53 8.08 -17.63
CA GLN A 82 7.61 8.91 -18.16
C GLN A 82 8.26 9.77 -17.08
N LYS A 83 7.44 10.42 -16.23
CA LYS A 83 7.93 11.22 -15.09
C LYS A 83 8.82 10.39 -14.18
N ILE A 84 8.38 9.19 -13.78
CA ILE A 84 9.14 8.30 -12.90
C ILE A 84 10.45 7.88 -13.55
N LEU A 85 10.42 7.45 -14.82
CA LEU A 85 11.59 7.02 -15.55
C LEU A 85 12.61 8.16 -15.71
N LYS A 86 12.17 9.38 -16.02
CA LYS A 86 13.04 10.56 -16.11
C LYS A 86 13.71 10.88 -14.78
N ILE A 87 12.96 10.82 -13.68
CA ILE A 87 13.50 11.06 -12.33
C ILE A 87 14.49 9.95 -11.95
N ALA A 88 14.13 8.68 -12.13
CA ALA A 88 14.99 7.54 -11.82
C ALA A 88 16.30 7.58 -12.65
N SER A 89 16.19 7.91 -13.95
CA SER A 89 17.35 8.09 -14.82
C SER A 89 18.27 9.24 -14.35
N LYS A 90 17.67 10.34 -13.88
CA LYS A 90 18.42 11.50 -13.34
C LYS A 90 19.15 11.15 -12.03
N ILE A 91 18.47 10.48 -11.09
CA ILE A 91 19.05 10.10 -9.79
C ILE A 91 20.20 9.10 -10.00
N SER A 92 19.98 8.07 -10.81
CA SER A 92 20.98 7.01 -11.06
C SER A 92 22.08 7.39 -12.03
N ASN A 93 21.91 8.47 -12.80
CA ASN A 93 22.72 8.81 -13.99
C ASN A 93 22.79 7.66 -15.02
N LYS A 94 21.76 6.81 -15.09
CA LYS A 94 21.66 5.65 -15.99
C LYS A 94 20.58 5.90 -17.04
N LYS A 95 20.83 5.46 -18.27
CA LYS A 95 19.84 5.30 -19.32
C LYS A 95 19.65 3.82 -19.60
N ILE A 96 18.40 3.38 -19.73
CA ILE A 96 18.06 1.99 -20.02
C ILE A 96 17.37 1.88 -21.37
N ARG A 97 17.72 0.86 -22.12
CA ARG A 97 17.05 0.46 -23.38
C ARG A 97 16.70 -1.01 -23.28
N GLY A 98 15.55 -1.38 -23.81
CA GLY A 98 15.08 -2.74 -23.64
C GLY A 98 13.58 -2.83 -23.52
N SER A 99 13.12 -3.94 -22.98
CA SER A 99 11.69 -4.20 -22.74
C SER A 99 11.42 -4.38 -21.25
N ILE A 100 10.44 -3.63 -20.73
CA ILE A 100 9.89 -3.76 -19.40
C ILE A 100 8.51 -4.42 -19.50
N SER A 101 8.29 -5.47 -18.72
CA SER A 101 6.97 -6.08 -18.53
C SER A 101 6.63 -6.10 -17.05
N CYS A 102 5.50 -5.46 -16.69
CA CYS A 102 5.00 -5.40 -15.34
C CYS A 102 3.78 -6.31 -15.19
N TYR A 103 3.70 -7.08 -14.13
CA TYR A 103 2.62 -8.02 -13.83
C TYR A 103 2.07 -7.71 -12.44
N LEU A 104 0.78 -7.43 -12.35
CA LEU A 104 0.09 -7.15 -11.12
C LEU A 104 -0.63 -8.42 -10.64
N ASP A 105 -0.39 -8.84 -9.38
CA ASP A 105 -0.99 -10.08 -8.83
C ASP A 105 -2.39 -9.85 -8.26
N PHE A 106 -2.89 -8.61 -8.28
CA PHE A 106 -4.19 -8.21 -7.74
C PHE A 106 -4.89 -7.20 -8.64
N PRO A 107 -6.22 -7.14 -8.62
CA PRO A 107 -6.98 -6.13 -9.36
C PRO A 107 -6.58 -4.71 -8.99
N ASN A 108 -6.37 -3.85 -9.98
CA ASN A 108 -5.86 -2.48 -9.78
C ASN A 108 -6.76 -1.60 -8.89
N ASN A 109 -8.00 -2.01 -8.65
CA ASN A 109 -8.96 -1.32 -7.79
C ASN A 109 -8.93 -1.75 -6.32
N TRP A 110 -8.06 -2.69 -5.91
CA TRP A 110 -8.01 -3.16 -4.52
C TRP A 110 -7.29 -2.20 -3.54
N GLY A 111 -6.62 -1.17 -4.02
CA GLY A 111 -5.94 -0.23 -3.13
C GLY A 111 -4.71 -0.79 -2.41
N LEU A 112 -4.19 -1.94 -2.84
CA LEU A 112 -3.03 -2.59 -2.23
C LEU A 112 -1.67 -1.97 -2.64
N GLY A 113 -1.65 -0.82 -3.30
CA GLY A 113 -0.43 -0.05 -3.54
C GLY A 113 0.29 -0.37 -4.86
N SER A 114 -0.44 -0.52 -5.97
CA SER A 114 0.15 -0.75 -7.31
C SER A 114 1.18 0.31 -7.72
N SER A 115 0.99 1.56 -7.32
CA SER A 115 1.94 2.65 -7.60
C SER A 115 3.25 2.50 -6.82
N SER A 116 3.18 2.18 -5.53
CA SER A 116 4.36 2.02 -4.67
C SER A 116 5.16 0.76 -5.01
N THR A 117 4.47 -0.33 -5.35
CA THR A 117 5.15 -1.55 -5.83
C THR A 117 5.90 -1.28 -7.13
N LEU A 118 5.32 -0.49 -8.04
CA LEU A 118 6.01 -0.09 -9.26
C LEU A 118 7.20 0.82 -9.00
N LEU A 119 7.05 1.84 -8.14
CA LEU A 119 8.16 2.72 -7.74
C LEU A 119 9.31 1.92 -7.15
N ASN A 120 9.03 0.98 -6.25
CA ASN A 120 10.06 0.14 -5.64
C ASN A 120 10.75 -0.78 -6.67
N ASN A 121 10.01 -1.38 -7.60
CA ASN A 121 10.60 -2.18 -8.68
C ASN A 121 11.47 -1.35 -9.62
N ILE A 122 11.06 -0.12 -9.97
CA ILE A 122 11.86 0.81 -10.78
C ILE A 122 13.12 1.22 -10.01
N SER A 123 13.01 1.50 -8.72
CA SER A 123 14.17 1.85 -7.90
C SER A 123 15.21 0.72 -7.88
N GLN A 124 14.77 -0.53 -7.77
CA GLN A 124 15.66 -1.70 -7.87
C GLN A 124 16.30 -1.81 -9.28
N LEU A 125 15.53 -1.57 -10.34
CA LEU A 125 16.05 -1.61 -11.72
C LEU A 125 17.13 -0.55 -11.95
N PHE A 126 16.95 0.66 -11.41
CA PHE A 126 17.89 1.77 -11.52
C PHE A 126 18.97 1.77 -10.44
N GLU A 127 18.85 0.90 -9.42
CA GLU A 127 19.77 0.79 -8.27
C GLU A 127 19.85 2.11 -7.48
N ILE A 128 18.69 2.68 -7.15
CA ILE A 128 18.53 3.93 -6.39
C ILE A 128 17.72 3.70 -5.12
N ASP A 129 17.76 4.66 -4.19
CA ASP A 129 16.92 4.65 -2.99
C ASP A 129 15.44 4.82 -3.39
N PRO A 130 14.55 3.87 -3.04
CA PRO A 130 13.13 3.94 -3.35
C PRO A 130 12.44 5.13 -2.68
N TYR A 131 12.90 5.60 -1.53
CA TYR A 131 12.35 6.78 -0.87
C TYR A 131 12.71 8.07 -1.62
N GLU A 132 13.93 8.17 -2.15
CA GLU A 132 14.33 9.32 -2.97
C GLU A 132 13.43 9.45 -4.21
N LEU A 133 13.17 8.32 -4.89
CA LEU A 133 12.24 8.29 -6.03
C LEU A 133 10.81 8.63 -5.58
N HIS A 134 10.34 8.04 -4.47
CA HIS A 134 9.00 8.26 -3.94
C HIS A 134 8.75 9.74 -3.63
N PHE A 135 9.58 10.37 -2.81
CA PHE A 135 9.41 11.76 -2.40
C PHE A 135 9.63 12.78 -3.54
N SER A 136 10.34 12.38 -4.61
CA SER A 136 10.46 13.16 -5.85
C SER A 136 9.22 13.07 -6.74
N THR A 137 8.35 12.08 -6.53
CA THR A 137 7.19 11.80 -7.39
C THR A 137 5.84 12.02 -6.71
N THR A 138 5.78 11.85 -5.38
CA THR A 138 4.54 11.90 -4.59
C THR A 138 4.71 12.68 -3.29
N ASN A 139 3.58 13.03 -2.66
CA ASN A 139 3.53 13.65 -1.33
C ASN A 139 3.06 12.66 -0.25
N GLY A 140 3.15 11.36 -0.50
CA GLY A 140 2.81 10.31 0.46
C GLY A 140 3.83 10.21 1.61
N SER A 141 3.50 9.46 2.64
CA SER A 141 4.40 9.25 3.78
C SER A 141 5.53 8.27 3.49
N GLY A 142 5.38 7.36 2.50
CA GLY A 142 6.36 6.34 2.13
C GLY A 142 6.23 5.01 2.90
N TYR A 143 5.22 4.83 3.78
CA TYR A 143 5.00 3.54 4.45
C TYR A 143 4.75 2.41 3.45
N ASP A 144 4.14 2.73 2.34
CA ASP A 144 3.85 1.82 1.23
C ASP A 144 5.13 1.35 0.52
N ILE A 145 6.13 2.21 0.42
CA ILE A 145 7.48 1.83 -0.04
C ILE A 145 8.15 0.89 0.96
N ALA A 146 8.02 1.17 2.27
CA ALA A 146 8.52 0.26 3.30
C ALA A 146 7.89 -1.13 3.18
N CYS A 147 6.57 -1.23 3.00
CA CYS A 147 5.89 -2.52 2.78
C CYS A 147 6.33 -3.19 1.48
N ALA A 148 6.52 -2.44 0.40
CA ALA A 148 6.93 -2.99 -0.89
C ALA A 148 8.29 -3.71 -0.81
N SER A 149 9.18 -3.27 0.09
CA SER A 149 10.52 -3.80 0.28
C SER A 149 10.63 -4.89 1.36
N ASN A 150 9.59 -5.06 2.22
CA ASN A 150 9.62 -5.97 3.35
C ASN A 150 8.70 -7.17 3.17
N ASN A 151 8.98 -8.28 3.87
CA ASN A 151 8.17 -9.51 3.86
C ASN A 151 7.55 -9.85 5.21
N THR A 152 7.68 -8.96 6.18
CA THR A 152 7.09 -9.06 7.51
C THR A 152 6.38 -7.76 7.84
N PRO A 153 5.40 -7.78 8.75
CA PRO A 153 4.84 -6.56 9.32
C PRO A 153 5.91 -5.60 9.80
N ILE A 154 5.62 -4.32 9.72
CA ILE A 154 6.55 -3.25 10.12
C ILE A 154 5.84 -2.24 11.00
N THR A 155 6.60 -1.64 11.92
CA THR A 155 6.27 -0.30 12.40
C THR A 155 6.83 0.72 11.44
N TYR A 156 6.12 1.84 11.30
CA TYR A 156 6.54 2.94 10.44
C TYR A 156 6.23 4.29 11.08
N GLN A 157 7.17 5.22 10.96
CA GLN A 157 7.02 6.57 11.46
C GLN A 157 7.83 7.57 10.62
N LEU A 158 7.30 8.76 10.39
CA LEU A 158 8.09 9.90 9.88
C LEU A 158 8.67 10.69 11.05
N ILE A 159 9.98 10.61 11.27
CA ILE A 159 10.69 11.41 12.28
C ILE A 159 11.47 12.49 11.55
N ASN A 160 11.15 13.77 11.81
CA ASN A 160 11.74 14.89 11.09
C ASN A 160 11.63 14.76 9.57
N LYS A 161 10.48 14.28 9.09
CA LYS A 161 10.20 13.98 7.66
C LYS A 161 11.07 12.89 7.05
N LYS A 162 11.82 12.15 7.84
CA LYS A 162 12.60 10.98 7.38
C LYS A 162 11.86 9.70 7.73
N PRO A 163 11.81 8.73 6.79
CA PRO A 163 11.21 7.41 7.03
C PRO A 163 12.01 6.62 8.07
N HIS A 164 11.31 6.09 9.06
CA HIS A 164 11.82 5.10 9.99
C HIS A 164 10.89 3.89 9.97
N SER A 165 11.43 2.72 9.66
CA SER A 165 10.67 1.47 9.64
C SER A 165 11.45 0.36 10.33
N GLU A 166 10.76 -0.42 11.15
CA GLU A 166 11.33 -1.58 11.84
C GLU A 166 10.49 -2.81 11.54
N MET A 167 11.14 -3.91 11.18
CA MET A 167 10.47 -5.21 11.02
C MET A 167 10.04 -5.73 12.38
N ILE A 168 8.79 -6.19 12.47
CA ILE A 168 8.24 -6.77 13.68
C ILE A 168 7.60 -8.12 13.40
N ASN A 169 7.59 -9.00 14.41
CA ASN A 169 6.85 -10.25 14.35
C ASN A 169 5.43 -10.04 14.89
N TRP A 170 4.58 -9.41 14.07
CA TRP A 170 3.17 -9.22 14.44
C TRP A 170 2.32 -10.34 13.82
N ILE A 171 2.16 -11.42 14.57
CA ILE A 171 1.28 -12.56 14.27
C ILE A 171 0.41 -12.79 15.50
N PRO A 172 -0.75 -12.11 15.59
CA PRO A 172 -1.59 -12.22 16.78
C PRO A 172 -2.11 -13.65 16.98
N ASN A 173 -2.24 -14.08 18.26
CA ASN A 173 -2.74 -15.42 18.60
C ASN A 173 -4.16 -15.66 18.09
N PHE A 174 -4.92 -14.59 17.89
CA PHE A 174 -6.28 -14.56 17.37
C PHE A 174 -6.36 -14.22 15.87
N LYS A 175 -5.27 -14.42 15.11
CA LYS A 175 -5.22 -14.12 13.66
C LYS A 175 -6.29 -14.84 12.83
N ASP A 176 -6.72 -16.00 13.31
CA ASP A 176 -7.75 -16.80 12.63
C ASP A 176 -9.18 -16.21 12.84
N ASP A 177 -9.33 -15.28 13.78
CA ASP A 177 -10.53 -14.47 13.98
C ASP A 177 -10.52 -13.18 13.14
N ILE A 178 -9.44 -12.89 12.40
CA ILE A 178 -9.29 -11.67 11.60
C ILE A 178 -9.53 -11.98 10.14
N ILE A 179 -10.42 -11.19 9.51
CA ILE A 179 -10.66 -11.19 8.07
C ILE A 179 -10.51 -9.80 7.49
N PHE A 180 -10.22 -9.75 6.20
CA PHE A 180 -10.12 -8.53 5.40
C PHE A 180 -11.18 -8.57 4.31
N VAL A 181 -12.03 -7.56 4.26
CA VAL A 181 -13.18 -7.50 3.36
C VAL A 181 -13.00 -6.33 2.40
N PHE A 182 -13.00 -6.60 1.10
CA PHE A 182 -12.99 -5.56 0.08
C PHE A 182 -14.38 -4.96 -0.08
N LEU A 183 -14.48 -3.64 0.04
CA LEU A 183 -15.75 -2.91 0.04
C LEU A 183 -16.31 -2.63 -1.37
N ASN A 184 -15.80 -3.31 -2.41
CA ASN A 184 -16.20 -3.13 -3.81
C ASN A 184 -16.09 -1.67 -4.31
N LYS A 185 -15.32 -0.82 -3.63
CA LYS A 185 -15.15 0.60 -3.91
C LYS A 185 -13.71 1.02 -3.70
N LYS A 186 -13.07 1.51 -4.76
CA LYS A 186 -11.72 2.10 -4.69
C LYS A 186 -11.78 3.53 -4.18
N GLN A 187 -10.93 3.89 -3.22
CA GLN A 187 -10.71 5.27 -2.81
C GLN A 187 -9.53 5.88 -3.57
N LYS A 188 -9.70 7.17 -3.92
CA LYS A 188 -8.61 7.96 -4.53
C LYS A 188 -7.73 8.53 -3.41
N SER A 189 -6.77 7.75 -2.92
CA SER A 189 -5.90 8.11 -1.80
C SER A 189 -5.29 9.52 -1.91
N ASN A 190 -4.89 9.95 -3.11
CA ASN A 190 -4.34 11.29 -3.33
C ASN A 190 -5.33 12.43 -3.02
N LEU A 191 -6.62 12.24 -3.26
CA LEU A 191 -7.64 13.24 -2.94
C LEU A 191 -7.90 13.30 -1.43
N GLU A 192 -7.95 12.14 -0.79
CA GLU A 192 -8.15 12.04 0.65
C GLU A 192 -6.94 12.57 1.43
N ILE A 193 -5.71 12.30 0.97
CA ILE A 193 -4.49 12.92 1.52
C ILE A 193 -4.56 14.44 1.43
N LYS A 194 -4.95 15.00 0.28
CA LYS A 194 -5.10 16.45 0.12
C LYS A 194 -6.18 17.04 1.03
N ARG A 195 -7.27 16.31 1.28
CA ARG A 195 -8.31 16.71 2.23
C ARG A 195 -7.77 16.72 3.65
N PHE A 196 -7.09 15.65 4.07
CA PHE A 196 -6.48 15.54 5.38
C PHE A 196 -5.42 16.65 5.62
N GLN A 197 -4.57 16.94 4.65
CA GLN A 197 -3.54 18.00 4.76
C GLN A 197 -4.11 19.41 5.01
N ARG A 198 -5.41 19.62 4.81
CA ARG A 198 -6.08 20.87 5.17
C ARG A 198 -6.53 20.92 6.64
N LEU A 199 -6.55 19.79 7.32
CA LEU A 199 -6.84 19.74 8.75
C LEU A 199 -5.65 20.28 9.55
N LYS A 200 -5.95 20.89 10.68
CA LYS A 200 -4.89 21.34 11.60
C LYS A 200 -4.22 20.11 12.22
N LYS A 201 -2.90 20.09 12.17
CA LYS A 201 -2.12 19.06 12.86
C LYS A 201 -2.42 19.09 14.35
N ASP A 202 -2.73 17.95 14.93
CA ASP A 202 -3.02 17.75 16.34
C ASP A 202 -2.05 16.71 16.93
N ILE A 203 -1.06 17.21 17.67
CA ILE A 203 -0.02 16.37 18.26
C ILE A 203 -0.56 15.42 19.34
N GLU A 204 -1.67 15.79 20.03
CA GLU A 204 -2.26 14.92 21.02
C GLU A 204 -2.93 13.71 20.35
N VAL A 205 -3.60 13.93 19.22
CA VAL A 205 -4.19 12.85 18.42
C VAL A 205 -3.08 11.94 17.85
N VAL A 206 -2.00 12.52 17.33
CA VAL A 206 -0.82 11.75 16.85
C VAL A 206 -0.26 10.87 17.97
N ASN A 207 -0.11 11.39 19.19
CA ASN A 207 0.41 10.64 20.33
C ASN A 207 -0.57 9.55 20.80
N LYS A 208 -1.88 9.84 20.84
CA LYS A 208 -2.92 8.85 21.18
C LYS A 208 -2.90 7.67 20.21
N ILE A 209 -2.88 7.94 18.92
CA ILE A 209 -2.82 6.90 17.88
C ILE A 209 -1.51 6.10 17.95
N SER A 210 -0.38 6.76 18.18
CA SER A 210 0.90 6.08 18.39
C SER A 210 0.85 5.11 19.58
N THR A 211 0.30 5.56 20.70
CA THR A 211 0.14 4.74 21.90
C THR A 211 -0.80 3.54 21.65
N ILE A 212 -1.90 3.76 20.92
CA ILE A 212 -2.83 2.67 20.55
C ILE A 212 -2.12 1.67 19.63
N THR A 213 -1.33 2.14 18.67
CA THR A 213 -0.54 1.28 17.79
C THR A 213 0.39 0.36 18.57
N GLU A 214 1.13 0.90 19.55
CA GLU A 214 2.00 0.08 20.43
C GLU A 214 1.21 -0.97 21.21
N LYS A 215 0.05 -0.60 21.73
CA LYS A 215 -0.82 -1.52 22.47
C LYS A 215 -1.41 -2.60 21.57
N ILE A 216 -1.82 -2.27 20.35
CA ILE A 216 -2.32 -3.22 19.34
C ILE A 216 -1.24 -4.25 19.01
N ILE A 217 0.01 -3.83 18.79
CA ILE A 217 1.13 -4.74 18.52
C ILE A 217 1.36 -5.73 19.66
N LYS A 218 1.16 -5.28 20.90
CA LYS A 218 1.37 -6.10 22.11
C LYS A 218 0.13 -6.87 22.57
N SER A 219 -1.02 -6.68 21.93
CA SER A 219 -2.28 -7.31 22.31
C SER A 219 -2.20 -8.84 22.25
N LYS A 220 -2.68 -9.53 23.30
CA LYS A 220 -2.65 -10.99 23.41
C LYS A 220 -4.02 -11.64 23.28
N THR A 221 -5.10 -10.86 23.45
CA THR A 221 -6.48 -11.34 23.39
C THR A 221 -7.28 -10.59 22.34
N LEU A 222 -8.24 -11.27 21.72
CA LEU A 222 -9.16 -10.67 20.76
C LEU A 222 -9.94 -9.50 21.37
N GLU A 223 -10.44 -9.65 22.58
CA GLU A 223 -11.22 -8.62 23.28
C GLU A 223 -10.42 -7.33 23.47
N ASN A 224 -9.17 -7.42 23.95
CA ASN A 224 -8.30 -6.25 24.10
C ASN A 224 -8.01 -5.60 22.74
N PHE A 225 -7.79 -6.40 21.72
CA PHE A 225 -7.57 -5.93 20.34
C PHE A 225 -8.81 -5.20 19.80
N GLU A 226 -10.02 -5.76 19.98
CA GLU A 226 -11.30 -5.13 19.59
C GLU A 226 -11.49 -3.78 20.28
N ASN A 227 -11.22 -3.71 21.58
CA ASN A 227 -11.31 -2.46 22.34
C ASN A 227 -10.36 -1.37 21.79
N LEU A 228 -9.12 -1.74 21.48
CA LEU A 228 -8.13 -0.81 20.93
C LEU A 228 -8.49 -0.35 19.51
N ILE A 229 -9.00 -1.23 18.68
CA ILE A 229 -9.49 -0.90 17.34
C ILE A 229 -10.66 0.09 17.43
N ASN A 230 -11.63 -0.17 18.30
CA ASN A 230 -12.79 0.71 18.48
C ASN A 230 -12.36 2.10 18.96
N GLN A 231 -11.41 2.19 19.90
CA GLN A 231 -10.82 3.47 20.32
C GLN A 231 -10.11 4.19 19.18
N HIS A 232 -9.34 3.45 18.37
CA HIS A 232 -8.67 4.02 17.20
C HIS A 232 -9.68 4.62 16.21
N GLU A 233 -10.72 3.86 15.85
CA GLU A 233 -11.77 4.31 14.91
C GLU A 233 -12.50 5.55 15.47
N GLU A 234 -12.84 5.60 16.77
CA GLU A 234 -13.51 6.75 17.39
C GLU A 234 -12.63 8.01 17.37
N ILE A 235 -11.34 7.88 17.72
CA ILE A 235 -10.40 9.00 17.66
C ILE A 235 -10.27 9.53 16.23
N MET A 236 -10.16 8.64 15.25
CA MET A 236 -10.05 9.02 13.86
C MET A 236 -11.33 9.65 13.34
N GLU A 237 -12.51 9.10 13.66
CA GLU A 237 -13.81 9.68 13.30
C GLU A 237 -13.92 11.14 13.78
N ASN A 238 -13.59 11.38 15.05
CA ASN A 238 -13.63 12.71 15.65
C ASN A 238 -12.63 13.68 15.02
N HIS A 239 -11.44 13.18 14.67
CA HIS A 239 -10.37 14.01 14.09
C HIS A 239 -10.61 14.37 12.63
N ILE A 240 -11.05 13.41 11.80
CA ILE A 240 -11.24 13.63 10.36
C ILE A 240 -12.68 14.05 9.98
N GLY A 241 -13.62 13.93 10.92
CA GLY A 241 -15.04 14.28 10.72
C GLY A 241 -15.75 13.37 9.70
N ILE A 242 -15.34 12.09 9.61
CA ILE A 242 -15.96 11.09 8.74
C ILE A 242 -16.43 9.92 9.60
N GLU A 243 -17.69 9.55 9.46
CA GLU A 243 -18.28 8.43 10.15
C GLU A 243 -17.53 7.12 9.88
N THR A 244 -17.35 6.28 10.92
CA THR A 244 -16.68 4.98 10.76
C THR A 244 -17.46 4.06 9.83
N ILE A 245 -16.75 3.20 9.12
CA ILE A 245 -17.36 2.21 8.23
C ILE A 245 -18.31 1.28 8.98
N LYS A 246 -17.99 0.93 10.25
CA LYS A 246 -18.87 0.11 11.08
C LYS A 246 -20.22 0.79 11.31
N LYS A 247 -20.24 2.05 11.72
CA LYS A 247 -21.49 2.80 11.95
C LYS A 247 -22.29 2.91 10.67
N LYS A 248 -21.63 3.23 9.56
CA LYS A 248 -22.28 3.52 8.28
C LYS A 248 -22.87 2.29 7.57
N TYR A 249 -22.19 1.14 7.61
CA TYR A 249 -22.58 -0.03 6.79
C TYR A 249 -22.79 -1.32 7.56
N PHE A 250 -22.26 -1.42 8.80
CA PHE A 250 -22.17 -2.66 9.56
C PHE A 250 -22.51 -2.45 11.04
N SER A 251 -23.48 -1.60 11.36
CA SER A 251 -23.85 -1.24 12.75
C SER A 251 -24.32 -2.45 13.55
N ASP A 252 -24.87 -3.48 12.89
CA ASP A 252 -25.35 -4.73 13.46
C ASP A 252 -24.26 -5.82 13.59
N PHE A 253 -23.04 -5.57 13.08
CA PHE A 253 -21.94 -6.54 13.19
C PHE A 253 -21.46 -6.71 14.62
N LYS A 254 -21.34 -7.97 15.09
CA LYS A 254 -21.00 -8.29 16.48
C LYS A 254 -19.53 -8.10 16.86
N GLY A 255 -18.62 -8.14 15.87
CA GLY A 255 -17.19 -7.88 16.04
C GLY A 255 -16.83 -6.40 15.87
N SER A 256 -15.54 -6.10 15.87
CA SER A 256 -15.00 -4.79 15.50
C SER A 256 -14.70 -4.71 14.03
N ILE A 257 -14.85 -3.53 13.43
CA ILE A 257 -14.47 -3.23 12.06
C ILE A 257 -13.51 -2.05 12.08
N LYS A 258 -12.39 -2.21 11.39
CA LYS A 258 -11.36 -1.20 11.23
C LYS A 258 -11.28 -0.77 9.78
N SER A 259 -11.46 0.51 9.51
CA SER A 259 -11.16 1.10 8.20
C SER A 259 -9.65 0.99 7.92
N LEU A 260 -9.28 0.64 6.70
CA LEU A 260 -7.87 0.53 6.31
C LEU A 260 -7.56 1.52 5.18
N GLY A 261 -6.39 2.15 5.24
CA GLY A 261 -5.95 3.09 4.23
C GLY A 261 -6.82 4.35 4.14
N ALA A 262 -7.30 4.68 2.95
CA ALA A 262 -8.21 5.83 2.75
C ALA A 262 -9.65 5.47 3.17
N TRP A 263 -10.16 6.13 4.17
CA TRP A 263 -11.48 5.85 4.75
C TRP A 263 -12.62 5.93 3.72
N GLY A 264 -13.53 4.97 3.81
CA GLY A 264 -14.74 4.91 2.98
C GLY A 264 -14.66 4.01 1.75
N GLY A 265 -13.59 3.27 1.56
CA GLY A 265 -13.41 2.29 0.48
C GLY A 265 -12.24 1.34 0.71
N ASP A 266 -11.77 0.73 -0.36
CA ASP A 266 -10.74 -0.31 -0.37
C ASP A 266 -11.10 -1.48 0.58
N PHE A 267 -10.29 -1.77 1.58
CA PHE A 267 -10.49 -2.85 2.54
C PHE A 267 -10.89 -2.36 3.94
N VAL A 268 -11.62 -3.21 4.63
CA VAL A 268 -11.76 -3.16 6.09
C VAL A 268 -11.19 -4.43 6.69
N MET A 269 -10.67 -4.32 7.92
CA MET A 269 -10.36 -5.47 8.77
C MET A 269 -11.53 -5.70 9.71
N ALA A 270 -12.04 -6.93 9.78
CA ALA A 270 -13.10 -7.31 10.70
C ALA A 270 -12.62 -8.44 11.61
N THR A 271 -13.12 -8.44 12.85
CA THR A 271 -12.86 -9.51 13.82
C THR A 271 -13.97 -10.55 13.79
N ARG A 272 -13.79 -11.68 14.55
CA ARG A 272 -14.75 -12.78 14.72
C ARG A 272 -15.06 -13.63 13.49
N ASN A 273 -14.29 -13.46 12.39
CA ASN A 273 -14.28 -14.30 11.18
C ASN A 273 -15.66 -14.71 10.64
N ASP A 274 -16.66 -13.83 10.75
CA ASP A 274 -18.00 -14.09 10.23
C ASP A 274 -18.10 -13.71 8.75
N LYS A 275 -17.61 -14.57 7.87
CA LYS A 275 -17.64 -14.35 6.43
C LYS A 275 -19.07 -14.32 5.89
N ASN A 276 -20.00 -15.14 6.46
CA ASN A 276 -21.37 -15.23 5.99
C ASN A 276 -22.09 -13.89 6.12
N TYR A 277 -21.89 -13.18 7.22
CA TYR A 277 -22.43 -11.84 7.43
C TYR A 277 -22.11 -10.89 6.28
N PHE A 278 -20.87 -10.93 5.78
CA PHE A 278 -20.43 -10.08 4.68
C PHE A 278 -20.92 -10.57 3.32
N PHE A 279 -20.98 -11.89 3.10
CA PHE A 279 -21.55 -12.45 1.88
C PHE A 279 -23.02 -12.08 1.70
N GLU A 280 -23.83 -12.14 2.77
CA GLU A 280 -25.24 -11.75 2.74
C GLU A 280 -25.43 -10.26 2.40
N LYS A 281 -24.43 -9.42 2.68
CA LYS A 281 -24.40 -7.99 2.31
C LYS A 281 -23.77 -7.71 0.94
N GLY A 282 -23.39 -8.76 0.17
CA GLY A 282 -22.85 -8.64 -1.18
C GLY A 282 -21.34 -8.41 -1.29
N TYR A 283 -20.58 -8.58 -0.18
CA TYR A 283 -19.13 -8.49 -0.18
C TYR A 283 -18.50 -9.86 -0.36
N ASN A 284 -18.08 -10.18 -1.59
CA ASN A 284 -17.63 -11.53 -1.95
C ASN A 284 -16.09 -11.71 -1.92
N THR A 285 -15.33 -10.61 -1.85
CA THR A 285 -13.87 -10.64 -1.78
C THR A 285 -13.43 -10.52 -0.33
N ILE A 286 -13.18 -11.66 0.30
CA ILE A 286 -12.85 -11.77 1.72
C ILE A 286 -11.63 -12.67 1.88
N PHE A 287 -10.64 -12.17 2.60
CA PHE A 287 -9.40 -12.89 2.90
C PHE A 287 -9.27 -13.13 4.40
N SER A 288 -8.75 -14.28 4.77
CA SER A 288 -8.19 -14.53 6.10
C SER A 288 -6.86 -13.80 6.26
N PHE A 289 -6.37 -13.69 7.48
CA PHE A 289 -5.06 -13.11 7.78
C PHE A 289 -3.95 -13.76 6.95
N LYS A 290 -3.92 -15.09 6.89
CA LYS A 290 -2.89 -15.85 6.16
C LYS A 290 -2.95 -15.66 4.63
N GLU A 291 -4.14 -15.47 4.07
CA GLU A 291 -4.33 -15.30 2.63
C GLU A 291 -3.87 -13.93 2.15
N LEU A 292 -3.90 -12.90 3.01
CA LEU A 292 -3.59 -11.53 2.61
C LEU A 292 -2.26 -11.01 3.17
N ILE A 293 -1.92 -11.35 4.42
CA ILE A 293 -0.76 -10.75 5.10
C ILE A 293 0.47 -11.63 4.94
N LYS A 294 1.56 -11.03 4.50
CA LYS A 294 2.86 -11.67 4.39
C LYS A 294 3.59 -11.59 5.73
N THR A 295 3.95 -12.74 6.28
CA THR A 295 4.59 -12.85 7.61
C THR A 295 5.94 -13.56 7.58
N SER A 296 6.35 -14.07 6.43
CA SER A 296 7.61 -14.80 6.30
C SER A 296 8.72 -13.87 5.81
N PRO A 297 9.90 -13.86 6.45
CA PRO A 297 11.06 -13.14 5.93
C PRO A 297 11.43 -13.69 4.54
N LEU A 298 12.06 -12.85 3.71
CA LEU A 298 12.71 -13.33 2.48
C LEU A 298 13.65 -14.48 2.86
N LYS A 299 13.46 -15.65 2.26
CA LYS A 299 14.55 -16.63 2.21
C LYS A 299 15.64 -15.95 1.39
N ILE A 300 16.68 -15.48 2.06
CA ILE A 300 17.91 -15.10 1.38
C ILE A 300 18.37 -16.38 0.71
N ALA A 301 18.29 -16.44 -0.60
CA ALA A 301 18.89 -17.53 -1.36
C ALA A 301 20.39 -17.48 -1.07
N SER A 302 20.86 -18.44 -0.28
CA SER A 302 22.27 -18.69 0.01
C SER A 302 23.02 -19.09 -1.25
#